data_3871d7a79c754da7efbbad578f3d4a3b
#
_entry.id   3871d7a79c754da7efbbad578f3d4a3b
#
_cell.length_a   1.000
_cell.length_b   1.000
_cell.length_c   1.000
_cell.angle_alpha   90.00
_cell.angle_beta   90.00
_cell.angle_gamma   90.00
#
_symmetry.space_group_name_H-M   'P 1'
#
loop_
_entity.id
_entity.type
_entity.pdbx_description
1 polymer ?
#
loop_
_entity_poly.entity_id
_entity_poly.type
_entity_poly.pdbx_seq_one_letter_code
_entity_poly.pdbx_strand_id
1 'polypeptide(L)'
;MTVKATLGVLLAAVLLGAGALPWWLSQPDRLSRIVARAIPELEADVRFKSVKLGWTGPLVLDGVTIVPRDGSRPPITIGRIEGSHGLVAMLFSAGDLGRLSIDGLAVDLAFDKDHVSNLERLVRPKPVDPAARPPRPTRAAVRMRLEVEDAIVRISAPWTTEPWVSEPIDLRVALAPVAEGWSEWTIEPVRLLADARMDPPVAWGVLAYIAPVLADATRTSGRFSLELAGARLPVGDPAGGSLAGTLAMHEVVVGPGPLVTNLFQSLPGNLPPPPSIRLADESHVRFQLADRRVRHEGLEFGVPLPGPGRRLDVRSSGTVGLDDKSLDLKLVLPIPADLRQDRPLLAALAGKTVSMGVAGKLGEPQVVFDGSIGQVAGEVARELLDRVRGGGVPPAAAPGGPAAPPVPGLGAPAPAGGDAVADIVGGVIDELARRRAARQ
;
A
#
# COMPACT_ATOMS: atom_id res chain seq x y z
N MET A 1 23.86 30.53 64.90
CA MET A 1 24.44 30.27 63.59
C MET A 1 23.41 30.63 62.54
N THR A 2 23.73 31.54 61.75
CA THR A 2 22.89 32.57 61.19
C THR A 2 22.23 32.13 59.87
N VAL A 3 21.01 32.60 59.60
CA VAL A 3 20.23 32.46 58.39
C VAL A 3 21.09 32.60 57.09
N LYS A 4 22.14 33.43 57.16
CA LYS A 4 23.11 33.59 56.04
C LYS A 4 23.94 32.31 55.73
N ALA A 5 24.31 31.53 56.75
CA ALA A 5 25.07 30.28 56.55
C ALA A 5 24.16 29.18 55.93
N THR A 6 22.94 29.10 56.41
CA THR A 6 21.93 28.15 55.88
C THR A 6 21.58 28.48 54.42
N LEU A 7 21.43 29.76 54.09
CA LEU A 7 21.15 30.23 52.72
C LEU A 7 22.36 29.93 51.80
N GLY A 8 23.59 30.14 52.32
CA GLY A 8 24.83 29.81 51.55
C GLY A 8 24.97 28.33 51.26
N VAL A 9 24.70 27.46 52.25
CA VAL A 9 24.72 26.00 52.06
C VAL A 9 23.64 25.54 51.08
N LEU A 10 22.44 26.12 51.15
CA LEU A 10 21.33 25.81 50.28
C LEU A 10 21.64 26.26 48.83
N LEU A 11 22.21 27.45 48.68
CA LEU A 11 22.67 27.95 47.36
C LEU A 11 23.79 27.09 46.80
N ALA A 12 24.79 26.69 47.61
CA ALA A 12 25.85 25.81 47.19
C ALA A 12 25.32 24.41 46.79
N ALA A 13 24.36 23.84 47.53
CA ALA A 13 23.72 22.58 47.19
C ALA A 13 22.93 22.67 45.87
N VAL A 14 22.22 23.77 45.65
CA VAL A 14 21.49 24.04 44.39
C VAL A 14 22.47 24.19 43.21
N LEU A 15 23.59 24.91 43.39
CA LEU A 15 24.61 25.08 42.35
C LEU A 15 25.36 23.78 42.07
N LEU A 16 25.68 22.97 43.09
CA LEU A 16 26.25 21.66 42.92
C LEU A 16 25.29 20.67 42.23
N GLY A 17 24.01 20.70 42.65
CA GLY A 17 22.95 19.90 42.02
C GLY A 17 22.73 20.29 40.56
N ALA A 18 22.68 21.59 40.28
CA ALA A 18 22.61 22.10 38.94
C ALA A 18 23.87 21.70 38.14
N GLY A 19 25.08 21.87 38.69
CA GLY A 19 26.32 21.49 38.05
C GLY A 19 26.39 20.01 37.67
N ALA A 20 25.82 19.13 38.52
CA ALA A 20 25.82 17.68 38.29
C ALA A 20 24.70 17.22 37.30
N LEU A 21 23.71 18.03 37.00
CA LEU A 21 22.57 17.66 36.17
C LEU A 21 22.95 17.13 34.78
N PRO A 22 23.84 17.78 34.01
CA PRO A 22 24.27 17.24 32.70
C PRO A 22 24.92 15.87 32.82
N TRP A 23 25.83 15.70 33.80
CA TRP A 23 26.48 14.42 34.06
C TRP A 23 25.46 13.35 34.46
N TRP A 24 24.48 13.71 35.30
CA TRP A 24 23.44 12.79 35.74
C TRP A 24 22.53 12.35 34.58
N LEU A 25 22.14 13.27 33.65
CA LEU A 25 21.36 12.98 32.45
C LEU A 25 22.17 12.27 31.35
N SER A 26 23.49 12.44 31.36
CA SER A 26 24.39 11.78 30.38
C SER A 26 24.57 10.28 30.64
N GLN A 27 23.94 9.71 31.66
CA GLN A 27 23.98 8.27 31.89
C GLN A 27 22.97 7.56 30.97
N PRO A 28 23.41 6.64 30.07
CA PRO A 28 22.54 5.96 29.08
C PRO A 28 21.32 5.30 29.70
N ASP A 29 21.50 4.55 30.81
CA ASP A 29 20.41 3.83 31.49
C ASP A 29 19.33 4.78 32.07
N ARG A 30 19.73 5.97 32.47
CA ARG A 30 18.79 6.97 32.99
C ARG A 30 17.97 7.61 31.88
N LEU A 31 18.64 7.97 30.80
CA LEU A 31 17.96 8.50 29.62
C LEU A 31 16.99 7.47 29.04
N SER A 32 17.39 6.20 28.96
CA SER A 32 16.50 5.11 28.52
C SER A 32 15.22 5.03 29.36
N ARG A 33 15.36 5.13 30.69
CA ARG A 33 14.20 5.14 31.60
C ARG A 33 13.33 6.38 31.46
N ILE A 34 13.91 7.54 31.21
CA ILE A 34 13.18 8.78 30.94
C ILE A 34 12.37 8.63 29.65
N VAL A 35 12.98 8.15 28.57
CA VAL A 35 12.31 7.91 27.30
C VAL A 35 11.18 6.91 27.46
N ALA A 36 11.40 5.79 28.16
CA ALA A 36 10.37 4.77 28.41
C ALA A 36 9.16 5.32 29.17
N ARG A 37 9.36 6.29 30.08
CA ARG A 37 8.26 6.98 30.78
C ARG A 37 7.57 8.03 29.91
N ALA A 38 8.31 8.66 29.01
CA ALA A 38 7.79 9.69 28.12
C ALA A 38 6.89 9.13 27.01
N ILE A 39 7.17 7.89 26.59
CA ILE A 39 6.45 7.20 25.50
C ILE A 39 5.98 5.82 26.02
N PRO A 40 4.95 5.77 26.89
CA PRO A 40 4.48 4.52 27.48
C PRO A 40 3.84 3.56 26.49
N GLU A 41 3.40 4.06 25.34
CA GLU A 41 2.82 3.28 24.25
C GLU A 41 3.88 2.49 23.43
N LEU A 42 5.17 2.81 23.62
CA LEU A 42 6.25 2.13 22.91
C LEU A 42 6.53 0.77 23.56
N GLU A 43 6.30 -0.31 22.81
CA GLU A 43 6.62 -1.70 23.21
C GLU A 43 8.09 -2.05 22.95
N ALA A 44 8.98 -1.09 23.15
CA ALA A 44 10.40 -1.24 22.96
C ALA A 44 11.18 -0.43 24.00
N ASP A 45 12.43 -0.81 24.20
CA ASP A 45 13.40 -0.09 25.01
C ASP A 45 14.36 0.67 24.09
N VAL A 46 14.54 1.96 24.37
CA VAL A 46 15.55 2.77 23.65
C VAL A 46 16.84 2.70 24.42
N ARG A 47 17.90 2.19 23.77
CA ARG A 47 19.24 2.04 24.34
C ARG A 47 20.20 3.02 23.68
N PHE A 48 21.13 3.53 24.47
CA PHE A 48 22.18 4.47 24.04
C PHE A 48 23.53 3.88 24.36
N LYS A 49 24.46 3.93 23.42
CA LYS A 49 25.86 3.54 23.66
C LYS A 49 26.58 4.62 24.48
N SER A 50 26.40 5.88 24.10
CA SER A 50 26.90 7.02 24.86
C SER A 50 25.94 8.22 24.75
N VAL A 51 25.94 9.04 25.80
CA VAL A 51 25.16 10.27 25.89
C VAL A 51 26.09 11.38 26.37
N LYS A 52 26.22 12.45 25.60
CA LYS A 52 26.95 13.65 25.99
C LYS A 52 25.98 14.81 26.01
N LEU A 53 25.77 15.40 27.16
CA LEU A 53 24.86 16.51 27.37
C LEU A 53 25.57 17.56 28.23
N GLY A 54 25.78 18.73 27.64
CA GLY A 54 26.38 19.87 28.33
C GLY A 54 25.37 20.96 28.64
N TRP A 55 25.75 21.92 29.50
CA TRP A 55 24.94 23.10 29.75
C TRP A 55 24.80 23.97 28.50
N THR A 56 25.88 24.22 27.80
CA THR A 56 25.96 25.09 26.60
C THR A 56 26.38 24.35 25.35
N GLY A 57 27.03 23.18 25.51
CA GLY A 57 27.46 22.34 24.41
C GLY A 57 26.30 21.55 23.78
N PRO A 58 26.46 21.11 22.53
CA PRO A 58 25.43 20.35 21.84
C PRO A 58 25.12 19.03 22.54
N LEU A 59 23.86 18.55 22.39
CA LEU A 59 23.51 17.18 22.73
C LEU A 59 24.14 16.23 21.72
N VAL A 60 24.82 15.18 22.16
CA VAL A 60 25.32 14.11 21.29
C VAL A 60 24.89 12.76 21.87
N LEU A 61 24.20 11.97 21.06
CA LEU A 61 23.79 10.60 21.37
C LEU A 61 24.47 9.67 20.35
N ASP A 62 25.27 8.72 20.79
CA ASP A 62 25.91 7.75 19.92
C ASP A 62 25.28 6.37 20.11
N GLY A 63 25.09 5.64 19.02
CA GLY A 63 24.63 4.26 19.00
C GLY A 63 23.25 4.08 19.63
N VAL A 64 22.27 4.80 19.12
CA VAL A 64 20.87 4.66 19.57
C VAL A 64 20.24 3.43 18.92
N THR A 65 19.63 2.56 19.73
CA THR A 65 18.99 1.33 19.25
C THR A 65 17.62 1.18 19.89
N ILE A 66 16.60 0.95 19.09
CA ILE A 66 15.25 0.62 19.55
C ILE A 66 15.14 -0.89 19.61
N VAL A 67 15.04 -1.44 20.82
CA VAL A 67 15.01 -2.89 21.07
C VAL A 67 13.58 -3.30 21.46
N PRO A 68 12.89 -4.09 20.61
CA PRO A 68 11.55 -4.59 20.94
C PRO A 68 11.57 -5.43 22.21
N ARG A 69 10.50 -5.34 23.03
CA ARG A 69 10.41 -6.12 24.30
C ARG A 69 10.20 -7.60 24.07
N ASP A 70 9.72 -8.00 22.90
CA ASP A 70 9.57 -9.40 22.49
C ASP A 70 10.91 -10.09 22.15
N GLY A 71 12.03 -9.35 22.20
CA GLY A 71 13.36 -9.87 21.91
C GLY A 71 13.66 -10.03 20.42
N SER A 72 12.78 -9.55 19.54
CA SER A 72 13.02 -9.55 18.10
C SER A 72 14.18 -8.60 17.72
N ARG A 73 14.65 -8.73 16.47
CA ARG A 73 15.75 -7.89 15.97
C ARG A 73 15.36 -6.41 16.02
N PRO A 74 16.27 -5.51 16.49
CA PRO A 74 16.03 -4.09 16.52
C PRO A 74 15.67 -3.54 15.13
N PRO A 75 14.46 -2.95 14.96
CA PRO A 75 14.05 -2.42 13.66
C PRO A 75 14.64 -1.05 13.34
N ILE A 76 15.15 -0.33 14.34
CA ILE A 76 15.74 1.00 14.13
C ILE A 76 17.05 1.09 14.89
N THR A 77 18.10 1.47 14.17
CA THR A 77 19.41 1.80 14.73
C THR A 77 19.89 3.13 14.17
N ILE A 78 20.52 3.96 15.01
CA ILE A 78 21.04 5.27 14.62
C ILE A 78 22.50 5.34 15.09
N GLY A 79 23.38 5.67 14.18
CA GLY A 79 24.81 5.83 14.48
C GLY A 79 25.06 6.99 15.43
N ARG A 80 24.56 8.17 15.07
CA ARG A 80 24.73 9.40 15.84
C ARG A 80 23.54 10.34 15.70
N ILE A 81 23.20 11.01 16.79
CA ILE A 81 22.30 12.16 16.81
C ILE A 81 23.06 13.32 17.43
N GLU A 82 23.09 14.45 16.74
CA GLU A 82 23.69 15.68 17.24
C GLU A 82 22.66 16.81 17.26
N GLY A 83 22.45 17.41 18.46
CA GLY A 83 21.50 18.52 18.66
C GLY A 83 22.24 19.87 18.64
N SER A 84 21.63 20.88 18.07
CA SER A 84 22.19 22.24 18.06
C SER A 84 22.14 22.96 19.43
N HIS A 85 21.33 22.45 20.37
CA HIS A 85 21.08 23.09 21.67
C HIS A 85 21.67 22.29 22.83
N GLY A 86 22.24 23.00 23.82
CA GLY A 86 22.56 22.46 25.12
C GLY A 86 21.39 22.58 26.10
N LEU A 87 21.54 22.07 27.30
CA LEU A 87 20.50 22.05 28.32
C LEU A 87 19.91 23.43 28.63
N VAL A 88 20.75 24.46 28.72
CA VAL A 88 20.29 25.84 28.99
C VAL A 88 19.32 26.30 27.90
N ALA A 89 19.70 26.14 26.64
CA ALA A 89 18.85 26.51 25.53
C ALA A 89 17.54 25.72 25.54
N MET A 90 17.57 24.40 25.76
CA MET A 90 16.37 23.56 25.85
C MET A 90 15.42 23.96 26.98
N LEU A 91 15.95 24.34 28.16
CA LEU A 91 15.15 24.76 29.30
C LEU A 91 14.47 26.13 29.10
N PHE A 92 15.14 27.05 28.39
CA PHE A 92 14.65 28.43 28.22
C PHE A 92 13.97 28.67 26.88
N SER A 93 14.04 27.71 25.93
CA SER A 93 13.45 27.85 24.59
C SER A 93 11.96 27.54 24.48
N ALA A 94 11.27 27.37 25.62
CA ALA A 94 9.83 27.06 25.65
C ALA A 94 9.43 25.86 24.74
N GLY A 95 10.25 24.81 24.73
CA GLY A 95 9.99 23.60 23.97
C GLY A 95 10.62 23.55 22.56
N ASP A 96 11.43 24.54 22.20
CA ASP A 96 12.23 24.45 20.95
C ASP A 96 13.50 23.65 21.22
N LEU A 97 13.60 22.48 20.58
CA LEU A 97 14.77 21.58 20.65
C LEU A 97 15.82 21.92 19.60
N GLY A 98 15.53 22.89 18.73
CA GLY A 98 16.42 23.30 17.65
C GLY A 98 16.54 22.31 16.52
N ARG A 99 17.74 22.19 15.97
CA ARG A 99 18.08 21.24 14.91
C ARG A 99 18.69 19.99 15.52
N LEU A 100 18.25 18.83 15.07
CA LEU A 100 18.83 17.52 15.34
C LEU A 100 19.33 16.92 14.03
N SER A 101 20.63 16.72 13.90
CA SER A 101 21.24 15.96 12.80
C SER A 101 21.28 14.48 13.19
N ILE A 102 20.84 13.62 12.31
CA ILE A 102 20.79 12.16 12.46
C ILE A 102 21.65 11.56 11.36
N ASP A 103 22.69 10.86 11.77
CA ASP A 103 23.63 10.20 10.89
C ASP A 103 23.61 8.68 11.10
N GLY A 104 23.69 7.92 10.00
CA GLY A 104 23.69 6.47 10.02
C GLY A 104 22.38 5.86 10.55
N LEU A 105 21.23 6.41 10.18
CA LEU A 105 19.92 5.82 10.44
C LEU A 105 19.75 4.55 9.61
N ALA A 106 19.52 3.42 10.25
CA ALA A 106 19.11 2.20 9.58
C ALA A 106 17.75 1.74 10.09
N VAL A 107 16.83 1.50 9.16
CA VAL A 107 15.46 1.04 9.42
C VAL A 107 15.30 -0.35 8.79
N ASP A 108 15.11 -1.37 9.62
CA ASP A 108 14.86 -2.75 9.20
C ASP A 108 13.35 -3.05 9.27
N LEU A 109 12.67 -3.01 8.13
CA LEU A 109 11.26 -3.36 7.99
C LEU A 109 11.12 -4.86 7.69
N ALA A 110 10.52 -5.60 8.59
CA ALA A 110 10.19 -7.00 8.37
C ALA A 110 8.67 -7.15 8.39
N PHE A 111 8.12 -7.63 7.30
CA PHE A 111 6.69 -7.90 7.18
C PHE A 111 6.40 -9.38 7.44
N ASP A 112 5.26 -9.67 8.06
CA ASP A 112 4.72 -11.03 8.15
C ASP A 112 3.78 -11.33 6.96
N LYS A 113 3.25 -12.57 6.92
CA LYS A 113 2.33 -13.02 5.87
C LYS A 113 1.03 -12.22 5.76
N ASP A 114 0.65 -11.50 6.82
CA ASP A 114 -0.56 -10.69 6.89
C ASP A 114 -0.26 -9.20 6.58
N HIS A 115 0.91 -8.90 5.99
CA HIS A 115 1.42 -7.55 5.71
C HIS A 115 1.55 -6.66 6.96
N VAL A 116 1.71 -7.25 8.14
CA VAL A 116 1.96 -6.50 9.38
C VAL A 116 3.47 -6.32 9.53
N SER A 117 3.91 -5.08 9.66
CA SER A 117 5.33 -4.78 9.85
C SER A 117 5.75 -4.93 11.33
N ASN A 118 7.05 -5.19 11.53
CA ASN A 118 7.63 -5.15 12.87
C ASN A 118 7.53 -3.76 13.52
N LEU A 119 7.46 -2.67 12.73
CA LEU A 119 7.25 -1.32 13.28
C LEU A 119 5.83 -1.11 13.82
N GLU A 120 4.82 -1.67 13.18
CA GLU A 120 3.44 -1.62 13.68
C GLU A 120 3.31 -2.26 15.06
N ARG A 121 4.12 -3.28 15.34
CA ARG A 121 4.15 -3.98 16.65
C ARG A 121 4.88 -3.23 17.74
N LEU A 122 5.68 -2.21 17.39
CA LEU A 122 6.37 -1.38 18.38
C LEU A 122 5.45 -0.43 19.13
N VAL A 123 4.29 -0.14 18.57
CA VAL A 123 3.35 0.81 19.15
C VAL A 123 2.06 0.06 19.52
N ARG A 124 1.72 0.12 20.83
CA ARG A 124 0.43 -0.42 21.26
C ARG A 124 -0.69 0.44 20.70
N PRO A 125 -1.61 -0.12 19.88
CA PRO A 125 -2.74 0.64 19.39
C PRO A 125 -3.59 1.07 20.58
N LYS A 126 -3.85 2.38 20.71
CA LYS A 126 -4.84 2.87 21.66
C LYS A 126 -6.22 2.42 21.17
N PRO A 127 -7.05 1.84 22.06
CA PRO A 127 -8.46 1.65 21.74
C PRO A 127 -9.04 3.00 21.38
N VAL A 128 -9.50 3.15 20.15
CA VAL A 128 -10.23 4.34 19.71
C VAL A 128 -11.60 4.24 20.36
N ASP A 129 -11.80 4.93 21.47
CA ASP A 129 -13.14 5.16 22.02
C ASP A 129 -13.81 6.27 21.18
N PRO A 130 -14.79 5.94 20.33
CA PRO A 130 -15.43 6.93 19.47
C PRO A 130 -16.19 8.01 20.28
N ALA A 131 -16.45 7.77 21.57
CA ALA A 131 -17.09 8.71 22.49
C ALA A 131 -16.09 9.53 23.30
N ALA A 132 -14.79 9.20 23.26
CA ALA A 132 -13.78 9.92 24.02
C ALA A 132 -13.57 11.31 23.40
N ARG A 133 -13.77 12.35 24.23
CA ARG A 133 -13.29 13.69 23.85
C ARG A 133 -11.80 13.62 23.55
N PRO A 134 -11.33 14.30 22.48
CA PRO A 134 -9.91 14.36 22.18
C PRO A 134 -9.17 14.79 23.46
N PRO A 135 -8.11 14.06 23.85
CA PRO A 135 -7.37 14.39 25.05
C PRO A 135 -6.89 15.83 24.96
N ARG A 136 -7.17 16.63 26.00
CA ARG A 136 -6.65 17.99 26.05
C ARG A 136 -5.13 17.92 25.98
N PRO A 137 -4.49 18.67 25.10
CA PRO A 137 -3.04 18.66 24.97
C PRO A 137 -2.45 19.23 26.30
N THR A 138 -1.87 18.35 27.10
CA THR A 138 -1.19 18.70 28.35
C THR A 138 0.31 18.84 28.17
N ARG A 139 0.83 18.61 26.95
CA ARG A 139 2.27 18.69 26.67
C ARG A 139 2.64 20.06 26.13
N ALA A 140 3.76 20.60 26.62
CA ALA A 140 4.39 21.77 26.03
C ALA A 140 4.57 21.55 24.51
N ALA A 141 4.24 22.59 23.75
CA ALA A 141 4.40 22.56 22.30
C ALA A 141 5.90 22.38 21.95
N VAL A 142 6.24 21.22 21.40
CA VAL A 142 7.62 20.91 21.01
C VAL A 142 7.86 21.31 19.57
N ARG A 143 8.98 22.00 19.32
CA ARG A 143 9.47 22.33 17.99
C ARG A 143 10.84 21.71 17.81
N MET A 144 11.09 21.13 16.62
CA MET A 144 12.43 20.67 16.25
C MET A 144 12.51 20.50 14.72
N ARG A 145 13.73 20.51 14.22
CA ARG A 145 14.03 20.14 12.83
C ARG A 145 14.96 18.93 12.86
N LEU A 146 14.57 17.90 12.14
CA LEU A 146 15.40 16.71 11.94
C LEU A 146 16.03 16.81 10.56
N GLU A 147 17.34 16.66 10.50
CA GLU A 147 18.11 16.50 9.27
C GLU A 147 18.70 15.09 9.32
N VAL A 148 18.17 14.22 8.48
CA VAL A 148 18.60 12.82 8.39
C VAL A 148 19.49 12.71 7.16
N GLU A 149 20.69 12.21 7.36
CA GLU A 149 21.69 11.98 6.33
C GLU A 149 22.00 10.48 6.24
N ASP A 150 22.18 9.98 5.02
CA ASP A 150 22.58 8.61 4.73
C ASP A 150 21.69 7.53 5.38
N ALA A 151 20.36 7.77 5.45
CA ALA A 151 19.46 6.77 5.97
C ALA A 151 19.34 5.56 5.04
N ILE A 152 19.42 4.35 5.60
CA ILE A 152 19.25 3.09 4.87
C ILE A 152 18.01 2.38 5.35
N VAL A 153 17.15 2.00 4.41
CA VAL A 153 15.96 1.18 4.66
C VAL A 153 16.22 -0.24 4.14
N ARG A 154 16.01 -1.24 5.00
CA ARG A 154 16.03 -2.66 4.62
C ARG A 154 14.63 -3.21 4.73
N ILE A 155 14.19 -3.94 3.72
CA ILE A 155 12.84 -4.51 3.68
C ILE A 155 12.94 -6.01 3.48
N SER A 156 12.29 -6.77 4.37
CA SER A 156 12.26 -8.24 4.34
C SER A 156 10.82 -8.73 4.24
N ALA A 157 10.60 -9.78 3.46
CA ALA A 157 9.34 -10.50 3.38
C ALA A 157 9.52 -11.93 3.91
N PRO A 158 8.45 -12.63 4.34
CA PRO A 158 8.54 -13.94 5.01
C PRO A 158 9.23 -15.05 4.20
N TRP A 159 9.24 -14.92 2.87
CA TRP A 159 9.79 -15.91 1.95
C TRP A 159 11.12 -15.50 1.33
N THR A 160 11.67 -14.34 1.69
CA THR A 160 12.94 -13.87 1.14
C THR A 160 14.09 -14.16 2.10
N THR A 161 15.19 -14.65 1.56
CA THR A 161 16.43 -14.90 2.33
C THR A 161 17.26 -13.64 2.51
N GLU A 162 17.16 -12.74 1.53
CA GLU A 162 17.91 -11.48 1.52
C GLU A 162 16.94 -10.30 1.57
N PRO A 163 17.21 -9.29 2.40
CA PRO A 163 16.44 -8.07 2.43
C PRO A 163 16.70 -7.22 1.18
N TRP A 164 15.69 -6.51 0.70
CA TRP A 164 15.91 -5.37 -0.17
C TRP A 164 16.57 -4.24 0.63
N VAL A 165 17.53 -3.55 0.04
CA VAL A 165 18.27 -2.46 0.68
C VAL A 165 18.17 -1.22 -0.19
N SER A 166 17.77 -0.09 0.39
CA SER A 166 17.72 1.20 -0.31
C SER A 166 19.12 1.75 -0.58
N GLU A 167 19.20 2.66 -1.54
CA GLU A 167 20.28 3.64 -1.57
C GLU A 167 20.17 4.58 -0.34
N PRO A 168 21.25 5.32 0.01
CA PRO A 168 21.18 6.34 1.05
C PRO A 168 20.10 7.37 0.77
N ILE A 169 19.32 7.71 1.79
CA ILE A 169 18.19 8.63 1.74
C ILE A 169 18.46 9.81 2.66
N ASP A 170 18.41 11.01 2.11
CA ASP A 170 18.43 12.24 2.89
C ASP A 170 17.01 12.77 3.09
N LEU A 171 16.68 13.18 4.31
CA LEU A 171 15.35 13.61 4.66
C LEU A 171 15.37 14.79 5.63
N ARG A 172 14.56 15.81 5.37
CA ARG A 172 14.32 16.92 6.29
C ARG A 172 12.90 16.86 6.81
N VAL A 173 12.79 16.87 8.13
CA VAL A 173 11.50 16.77 8.82
C VAL A 173 11.41 17.87 9.87
N ALA A 174 10.32 18.57 9.93
CA ALA A 174 10.05 19.55 10.97
C ALA A 174 8.93 19.04 11.88
N LEU A 175 9.10 19.20 13.20
CA LEU A 175 8.04 19.04 14.18
C LEU A 175 7.63 20.42 14.66
N ALA A 176 6.36 20.75 14.55
CA ALA A 176 5.82 22.01 15.00
C ALA A 176 4.46 21.84 15.69
N PRO A 177 4.13 22.67 16.67
CA PRO A 177 2.78 22.72 17.22
C PRO A 177 1.83 23.35 16.21
N VAL A 178 0.63 22.79 16.09
CA VAL A 178 -0.48 23.36 15.34
C VAL A 178 -1.46 24.08 16.27
N ALA A 179 -2.33 24.94 15.73
CA ALA A 179 -3.19 25.86 16.45
C ALA A 179 -4.09 25.20 17.55
N GLU A 180 -4.33 23.90 17.46
CA GLU A 180 -5.17 23.14 18.38
C GLU A 180 -4.38 22.47 19.53
N GLY A 181 -3.09 22.78 19.68
CA GLY A 181 -2.22 22.21 20.73
C GLY A 181 -1.69 20.81 20.44
N TRP A 182 -1.86 20.31 19.22
CA TRP A 182 -1.22 19.11 18.71
C TRP A 182 0.13 19.46 18.08
N SER A 183 1.01 18.47 17.98
CA SER A 183 2.24 18.61 17.21
C SER A 183 2.15 17.78 15.92
N GLU A 184 2.68 18.32 14.85
CA GLU A 184 2.64 17.72 13.53
C GLU A 184 4.04 17.62 12.94
N TRP A 185 4.35 16.48 12.37
CA TRP A 185 5.52 16.26 11.53
C TRP A 185 5.24 16.76 10.13
N THR A 186 6.09 17.62 9.62
CA THR A 186 6.05 18.11 8.24
C THR A 186 7.27 17.60 7.50
N ILE A 187 7.06 16.92 6.38
CA ILE A 187 8.12 16.50 5.46
C ILE A 187 8.04 17.40 4.23
N GLU A 188 9.16 18.03 3.88
CA GLU A 188 9.28 18.84 2.68
C GLU A 188 9.30 17.95 1.42
N PRO A 189 8.98 18.50 0.22
CA PRO A 189 9.10 17.76 -1.02
C PRO A 189 10.50 17.16 -1.18
N VAL A 190 10.56 15.86 -1.45
CA VAL A 190 11.83 15.12 -1.52
C VAL A 190 11.72 13.94 -2.46
N ARG A 191 12.77 13.66 -3.22
CA ARG A 191 12.94 12.41 -3.92
C ARG A 191 13.59 11.40 -2.96
N LEU A 192 12.81 10.41 -2.52
CA LEU A 192 13.28 9.38 -1.61
C LEU A 192 14.17 8.36 -2.32
N LEU A 193 13.79 7.95 -3.51
CA LEU A 193 14.49 6.93 -4.29
C LEU A 193 14.50 7.34 -5.77
N ALA A 194 15.63 7.15 -6.44
CA ALA A 194 15.79 7.41 -7.86
C ALA A 194 16.24 6.13 -8.56
N ASP A 195 15.40 5.61 -9.45
CA ASP A 195 15.71 4.44 -10.29
C ASP A 195 16.16 3.21 -9.49
N ALA A 196 15.59 3.02 -8.29
CA ALA A 196 15.91 1.93 -7.40
C ALA A 196 15.42 0.59 -7.96
N ARG A 197 16.14 -0.49 -7.66
CA ARG A 197 15.75 -1.84 -8.09
C ARG A 197 14.45 -2.27 -7.39
N MET A 198 13.50 -2.78 -8.15
CA MET A 198 12.26 -3.34 -7.63
C MET A 198 12.41 -4.85 -7.45
N ASP A 199 12.46 -5.27 -6.19
CA ASP A 199 12.49 -6.67 -5.78
C ASP A 199 11.20 -7.05 -5.03
N PRO A 200 10.86 -8.34 -4.90
CA PRO A 200 9.62 -8.77 -4.25
C PRO A 200 9.38 -8.20 -2.84
N PRO A 201 10.36 -8.06 -1.93
CA PRO A 201 10.11 -7.51 -0.60
C PRO A 201 9.59 -6.07 -0.60
N VAL A 202 10.17 -5.18 -1.41
CA VAL A 202 9.74 -3.78 -1.48
C VAL A 202 8.41 -3.65 -2.21
N ALA A 203 8.21 -4.41 -3.29
CA ALA A 203 6.98 -4.43 -4.06
C ALA A 203 5.80 -4.86 -3.18
N TRP A 204 5.93 -5.98 -2.51
CA TRP A 204 4.90 -6.56 -1.67
C TRP A 204 4.68 -5.79 -0.36
N GLY A 205 5.75 -5.42 0.34
CA GLY A 205 5.64 -4.85 1.68
C GLY A 205 5.20 -3.39 1.69
N VAL A 206 5.72 -2.57 0.77
CA VAL A 206 5.51 -1.12 0.78
C VAL A 206 4.74 -0.63 -0.43
N LEU A 207 5.19 -0.99 -1.64
CA LEU A 207 4.62 -0.44 -2.86
C LEU A 207 3.21 -0.96 -3.16
N ALA A 208 2.82 -2.11 -2.59
CA ALA A 208 1.48 -2.68 -2.71
C ALA A 208 0.37 -1.75 -2.19
N TYR A 209 0.65 -0.88 -1.23
CA TYR A 209 -0.31 0.13 -0.77
C TYR A 209 -0.56 1.23 -1.79
N ILE A 210 0.43 1.51 -2.66
CA ILE A 210 0.35 2.51 -3.73
C ILE A 210 -0.12 1.87 -5.03
N ALA A 211 0.38 0.67 -5.33
CA ALA A 211 0.10 -0.09 -6.55
C ALA A 211 -0.34 -1.52 -6.17
N PRO A 212 -1.63 -1.75 -5.88
CA PRO A 212 -2.13 -3.04 -5.36
C PRO A 212 -1.86 -4.25 -6.24
N VAL A 213 -1.59 -4.06 -7.52
CA VAL A 213 -1.17 -5.15 -8.43
C VAL A 213 0.16 -5.80 -7.99
N LEU A 214 0.94 -5.11 -7.15
CA LEU A 214 2.20 -5.59 -6.58
C LEU A 214 2.00 -6.45 -5.32
N ALA A 215 0.78 -6.52 -4.76
CA ALA A 215 0.50 -7.15 -3.46
C ALA A 215 0.86 -8.63 -3.36
N ASP A 216 0.96 -9.32 -4.50
CA ASP A 216 1.29 -10.75 -4.55
C ASP A 216 2.45 -11.06 -5.50
N ALA A 217 3.29 -10.09 -5.69
CA ALA A 217 4.42 -10.18 -6.56
C ALA A 217 5.52 -11.07 -5.97
N THR A 218 5.32 -12.40 -6.00
CA THR A 218 6.38 -13.38 -5.66
C THR A 218 7.55 -13.33 -6.65
N ARG A 219 7.31 -12.74 -7.83
CA ARG A 219 8.31 -12.48 -8.87
C ARG A 219 8.09 -11.06 -9.37
N THR A 220 8.98 -10.17 -8.99
CA THR A 220 8.96 -8.79 -9.45
C THR A 220 10.37 -8.41 -9.89
N SER A 221 10.45 -7.73 -11.00
CA SER A 221 11.69 -7.14 -11.50
C SER A 221 11.39 -5.83 -12.20
N GLY A 222 12.39 -4.97 -12.28
CA GLY A 222 12.28 -3.63 -12.85
C GLY A 222 12.92 -2.60 -11.96
N ARG A 223 12.59 -1.35 -12.17
CA ARG A 223 13.11 -0.21 -11.41
C ARG A 223 11.98 0.75 -11.06
N PHE A 224 12.20 1.54 -10.01
CA PHE A 224 11.22 2.54 -9.61
C PHE A 224 11.88 3.78 -9.00
N SER A 225 11.17 4.88 -9.07
CA SER A 225 11.50 6.13 -8.39
C SER A 225 10.33 6.54 -7.51
N LEU A 226 10.63 7.03 -6.31
CA LEU A 226 9.62 7.44 -5.34
C LEU A 226 9.89 8.88 -4.91
N GLU A 227 8.94 9.76 -5.18
CA GLU A 227 8.97 11.17 -4.82
C GLU A 227 7.81 11.51 -3.89
N LEU A 228 8.10 12.21 -2.81
CA LEU A 228 7.09 12.83 -1.97
C LEU A 228 6.92 14.29 -2.36
N ALA A 229 5.69 14.70 -2.60
CA ALA A 229 5.33 16.11 -2.76
C ALA A 229 5.20 16.83 -1.40
N GLY A 230 5.18 16.07 -0.33
CA GLY A 230 5.15 16.51 1.04
C GLY A 230 4.28 15.63 1.93
N ALA A 231 4.45 15.79 3.25
CA ALA A 231 3.60 15.12 4.23
C ALA A 231 3.34 15.99 5.45
N ARG A 232 2.18 15.79 6.08
CA ARG A 232 1.79 16.35 7.37
C ARG A 232 1.20 15.24 8.21
N LEU A 233 1.93 14.83 9.25
CA LEU A 233 1.61 13.64 10.03
C LEU A 233 1.44 14.02 11.50
N PRO A 234 0.24 13.94 12.07
CA PRO A 234 0.01 14.22 13.49
C PRO A 234 0.83 13.29 14.39
N VAL A 235 1.40 13.85 15.45
CA VAL A 235 2.12 13.05 16.45
C VAL A 235 1.11 12.17 17.19
N GLY A 236 1.36 10.87 17.19
CA GLY A 236 0.50 9.88 17.84
C GLY A 236 -0.57 9.24 16.95
N ASP A 237 -0.85 9.82 15.77
CA ASP A 237 -1.68 9.21 14.74
C ASP A 237 -1.20 9.58 13.31
N PRO A 238 -0.04 9.09 12.88
CA PRO A 238 0.50 9.42 11.56
C PRO A 238 -0.41 8.99 10.40
N ALA A 239 -1.16 7.89 10.58
CA ALA A 239 -2.07 7.38 9.56
C ALA A 239 -3.28 8.31 9.32
N GLY A 240 -3.66 9.11 10.31
CA GLY A 240 -4.69 10.16 10.19
C GLY A 240 -4.19 11.45 9.53
N GLY A 241 -2.92 11.52 9.16
CA GLY A 241 -2.33 12.66 8.47
C GLY A 241 -2.56 12.67 6.97
N SER A 242 -1.81 13.54 6.29
CA SER A 242 -1.81 13.63 4.83
C SER A 242 -0.40 13.46 4.28
N LEU A 243 -0.29 12.77 3.16
CA LEU A 243 0.95 12.57 2.42
C LEU A 243 0.60 12.47 0.94
N ALA A 244 1.38 13.06 0.07
CA ALA A 244 1.20 12.96 -1.37
C ALA A 244 2.54 12.70 -2.06
N GLY A 245 2.49 12.00 -3.19
CA GLY A 245 3.68 11.68 -3.95
C GLY A 245 3.41 11.03 -5.29
N THR A 246 4.49 10.65 -5.95
CA THR A 246 4.47 9.95 -7.23
C THR A 246 5.41 8.74 -7.16
N LEU A 247 4.91 7.60 -7.62
CA LEU A 247 5.67 6.40 -7.87
C LEU A 247 5.83 6.25 -9.38
N ALA A 248 7.04 6.42 -9.88
CA ALA A 248 7.38 6.11 -11.26
C ALA A 248 7.94 4.67 -11.34
N MET A 249 7.44 3.87 -12.26
CA MET A 249 7.87 2.48 -12.46
C MET A 249 8.40 2.32 -13.89
N HIS A 250 9.57 1.69 -14.01
CA HIS A 250 10.29 1.52 -15.27
C HIS A 250 10.48 0.03 -15.55
N GLU A 251 9.98 -0.41 -16.69
CA GLU A 251 10.10 -1.80 -17.18
C GLU A 251 9.72 -2.88 -16.15
N VAL A 252 8.71 -2.58 -15.31
CA VAL A 252 8.31 -3.48 -14.24
C VAL A 252 7.53 -4.67 -14.77
N VAL A 253 8.02 -5.87 -14.44
CA VAL A 253 7.36 -7.14 -14.71
C VAL A 253 7.00 -7.81 -13.40
N VAL A 254 5.75 -8.24 -13.28
CA VAL A 254 5.18 -8.83 -12.07
C VAL A 254 4.64 -10.21 -12.38
N GLY A 255 4.85 -11.18 -11.52
CA GLY A 255 4.17 -12.47 -11.57
C GLY A 255 2.66 -12.31 -11.32
N PRO A 256 1.83 -13.26 -11.77
CA PRO A 256 0.40 -13.19 -11.53
C PRO A 256 0.12 -13.35 -10.03
N GLY A 257 -0.41 -12.31 -9.41
CA GLY A 257 -0.93 -12.35 -8.04
C GLY A 257 -2.42 -12.66 -7.98
N PRO A 258 -3.03 -12.79 -6.79
CA PRO A 258 -4.47 -13.03 -6.62
C PRO A 258 -5.34 -12.02 -7.34
N LEU A 259 -5.00 -10.74 -7.34
CA LEU A 259 -5.76 -9.73 -8.05
C LEU A 259 -5.92 -10.08 -9.54
N VAL A 260 -4.82 -10.41 -10.19
CA VAL A 260 -4.81 -10.75 -11.62
C VAL A 260 -5.43 -12.11 -11.86
N THR A 261 -5.13 -13.07 -11.01
CA THR A 261 -5.73 -14.42 -11.09
C THR A 261 -7.24 -14.33 -10.98
N ASN A 262 -7.76 -13.61 -9.99
CA ASN A 262 -9.19 -13.42 -9.79
C ASN A 262 -9.83 -12.63 -10.94
N LEU A 263 -9.13 -11.64 -11.48
CA LEU A 263 -9.56 -10.90 -12.66
C LEU A 263 -9.78 -11.85 -13.84
N PHE A 264 -8.79 -12.71 -14.14
CA PHE A 264 -8.87 -13.65 -15.27
C PHE A 264 -9.94 -14.72 -15.09
N GLN A 265 -10.08 -15.25 -13.88
CA GLN A 265 -11.14 -16.19 -13.52
C GLN A 265 -12.53 -15.58 -13.60
N SER A 266 -12.63 -14.27 -13.40
CA SER A 266 -13.88 -13.54 -13.46
C SER A 266 -14.30 -13.13 -14.88
N LEU A 267 -13.37 -13.15 -15.84
CA LEU A 267 -13.68 -12.87 -17.25
C LEU A 267 -14.45 -14.02 -17.89
N PRO A 268 -15.41 -13.72 -18.80
CA PRO A 268 -16.14 -14.74 -19.54
C PRO A 268 -15.17 -15.68 -20.29
N GLY A 269 -15.32 -16.99 -20.07
CA GLY A 269 -14.52 -18.00 -20.73
C GLY A 269 -13.36 -18.55 -19.91
N ASN A 270 -13.27 -18.20 -18.60
CA ASN A 270 -12.34 -18.78 -17.62
C ASN A 270 -10.90 -18.85 -18.17
N LEU A 271 -10.35 -17.68 -18.51
CA LEU A 271 -9.02 -17.58 -19.12
C LEU A 271 -7.97 -17.93 -18.05
N PRO A 272 -6.96 -18.75 -18.39
CA PRO A 272 -5.86 -18.99 -17.47
C PRO A 272 -5.10 -17.67 -17.23
N PRO A 273 -4.64 -17.41 -15.99
CA PRO A 273 -3.86 -16.23 -15.69
C PRO A 273 -2.54 -16.27 -16.50
N PRO A 274 -2.08 -15.13 -17.01
CA PRO A 274 -0.82 -15.04 -17.72
C PRO A 274 0.35 -15.33 -16.77
N PRO A 275 1.48 -15.86 -17.26
CA PRO A 275 2.64 -16.18 -16.42
C PRO A 275 3.30 -14.92 -15.83
N SER A 276 3.11 -13.77 -16.46
CA SER A 276 3.59 -12.47 -15.98
C SER A 276 2.76 -11.34 -16.58
N ILE A 277 2.79 -10.20 -15.91
CA ILE A 277 2.18 -8.95 -16.33
C ILE A 277 3.32 -7.94 -16.49
N ARG A 278 3.28 -7.16 -17.54
CA ARG A 278 4.19 -6.02 -17.71
C ARG A 278 3.40 -4.74 -17.39
N LEU A 279 3.91 -3.93 -16.47
CA LEU A 279 3.43 -2.56 -16.32
C LEU A 279 3.81 -1.77 -17.58
N ALA A 280 3.16 -0.63 -17.81
CA ALA A 280 3.56 0.26 -18.89
C ALA A 280 5.06 0.57 -18.76
N ASP A 281 5.77 0.74 -19.89
CA ASP A 281 7.23 0.93 -19.88
C ASP A 281 7.65 2.12 -18.99
N GLU A 282 6.78 3.14 -18.92
CA GLU A 282 6.80 4.19 -17.91
C GLU A 282 5.39 4.34 -17.32
N SER A 283 5.23 3.97 -16.07
CA SER A 283 3.98 4.15 -15.33
C SER A 283 4.19 5.15 -14.20
N HIS A 284 3.41 6.23 -14.20
CA HIS A 284 3.44 7.26 -13.17
C HIS A 284 2.17 7.16 -12.32
N VAL A 285 2.30 6.62 -11.14
CA VAL A 285 1.20 6.49 -10.18
C VAL A 285 1.26 7.63 -9.19
N ARG A 286 0.27 8.52 -9.23
CA ARG A 286 0.09 9.53 -8.18
C ARG A 286 -0.61 8.87 -7.01
N PHE A 287 -0.12 9.16 -5.81
CA PHE A 287 -0.75 8.65 -4.59
C PHE A 287 -0.93 9.74 -3.54
N GLN A 288 -1.94 9.58 -2.72
CA GLN A 288 -2.26 10.47 -1.62
C GLN A 288 -2.80 9.66 -0.43
N LEU A 289 -2.22 9.91 0.74
CA LEU A 289 -2.79 9.47 2.01
C LEU A 289 -3.79 10.52 2.50
N ALA A 290 -5.00 10.12 2.77
CA ALA A 290 -6.02 10.89 3.46
C ALA A 290 -6.98 9.91 4.15
N ASP A 291 -7.52 10.30 5.30
CA ASP A 291 -8.50 9.49 6.05
C ASP A 291 -8.06 8.03 6.26
N ARG A 292 -6.78 7.82 6.59
CA ARG A 292 -6.15 6.50 6.82
C ARG A 292 -6.20 5.57 5.59
N ARG A 293 -6.36 6.15 4.40
CA ARG A 293 -6.41 5.42 3.13
C ARG A 293 -5.43 6.01 2.13
N VAL A 294 -4.72 5.15 1.43
CA VAL A 294 -3.88 5.55 0.31
C VAL A 294 -4.73 5.49 -0.96
N ARG A 295 -4.99 6.64 -1.55
CA ARG A 295 -5.61 6.76 -2.88
C ARG A 295 -4.51 6.72 -3.93
N HIS A 296 -4.73 5.99 -5.00
CA HIS A 296 -3.84 5.98 -6.17
C HIS A 296 -4.61 6.25 -7.45
N GLU A 297 -3.91 6.86 -8.40
CA GLU A 297 -4.39 7.18 -9.74
C GLU A 297 -3.26 7.01 -10.76
N GLY A 298 -3.62 6.59 -11.98
CA GLY A 298 -2.66 6.48 -13.09
C GLY A 298 -1.86 5.17 -13.12
N LEU A 299 -2.26 4.15 -12.36
CA LEU A 299 -1.66 2.82 -12.48
C LEU A 299 -2.13 2.14 -13.76
N GLU A 300 -1.21 1.89 -14.67
CA GLU A 300 -1.47 1.20 -15.95
C GLU A 300 -0.62 -0.06 -16.05
N PHE A 301 -1.24 -1.16 -16.45
CA PHE A 301 -0.52 -2.42 -16.69
C PHE A 301 -1.09 -3.19 -17.88
N GLY A 302 -0.20 -3.83 -18.62
CA GLY A 302 -0.54 -4.62 -19.77
C GLY A 302 -0.59 -6.10 -19.44
N VAL A 303 -1.71 -6.72 -19.77
CA VAL A 303 -1.91 -8.16 -19.59
C VAL A 303 -1.78 -8.83 -20.95
N PRO A 304 -0.83 -9.77 -21.14
CA PRO A 304 -0.67 -10.45 -22.41
C PRO A 304 -1.90 -11.29 -22.74
N LEU A 305 -2.39 -11.15 -23.95
CA LEU A 305 -3.45 -11.97 -24.52
C LEU A 305 -2.88 -13.04 -25.45
N PRO A 306 -3.57 -14.15 -25.68
CA PRO A 306 -3.16 -15.15 -26.67
C PRO A 306 -3.00 -14.54 -28.06
N GLY A 307 -1.82 -14.70 -28.66
CA GLY A 307 -1.46 -14.17 -29.97
C GLY A 307 -0.25 -13.23 -29.92
N PRO A 308 0.54 -13.12 -31.01
CA PRO A 308 1.77 -12.34 -31.02
C PRO A 308 1.48 -10.83 -30.81
N GLY A 309 2.14 -10.23 -29.84
CA GLY A 309 2.09 -8.78 -29.57
C GLY A 309 0.76 -8.25 -29.01
N ARG A 310 -0.19 -9.13 -28.65
CA ARG A 310 -1.48 -8.71 -28.11
C ARG A 310 -1.43 -8.52 -26.60
N ARG A 311 -1.90 -7.39 -26.14
CA ARG A 311 -2.07 -7.09 -24.71
C ARG A 311 -3.40 -6.39 -24.45
N LEU A 312 -3.90 -6.56 -23.23
CA LEU A 312 -5.02 -5.81 -22.69
C LEU A 312 -4.46 -4.78 -21.71
N ASP A 313 -4.62 -3.52 -22.01
CA ASP A 313 -4.20 -2.46 -21.11
C ASP A 313 -5.29 -2.25 -20.05
N VAL A 314 -4.89 -2.34 -18.79
CA VAL A 314 -5.77 -2.17 -17.62
C VAL A 314 -5.35 -0.91 -16.89
N ARG A 315 -6.32 -0.07 -16.61
CA ARG A 315 -6.13 1.11 -15.75
C ARG A 315 -6.75 0.87 -14.40
N SER A 316 -6.00 1.17 -13.35
CA SER A 316 -6.45 1.05 -11.97
C SER A 316 -6.43 2.40 -11.26
N SER A 317 -7.47 2.65 -10.50
CA SER A 317 -7.55 3.76 -9.55
C SER A 317 -8.36 3.33 -8.34
N GLY A 318 -8.19 4.00 -7.20
CA GLY A 318 -8.97 3.68 -6.00
C GLY A 318 -8.22 3.89 -4.71
N THR A 319 -8.62 3.18 -3.67
CA THR A 319 -8.06 3.35 -2.32
C THR A 319 -7.70 2.03 -1.65
N VAL A 320 -6.64 2.09 -0.82
CA VAL A 320 -6.20 1.01 0.07
C VAL A 320 -6.21 1.52 1.51
N GLY A 321 -6.90 0.83 2.40
CA GLY A 321 -6.89 1.13 3.84
C GLY A 321 -5.54 0.78 4.47
N LEU A 322 -5.00 1.67 5.31
CA LEU A 322 -3.75 1.39 6.02
C LEU A 322 -3.96 0.41 7.16
N ASP A 323 -5.04 0.57 7.93
CA ASP A 323 -5.26 -0.23 9.14
C ASP A 323 -5.85 -1.60 8.84
N ASP A 324 -6.90 -1.63 8.04
CA ASP A 324 -7.70 -2.81 7.72
C ASP A 324 -7.26 -3.52 6.43
N LYS A 325 -6.36 -2.87 5.65
CA LYS A 325 -5.86 -3.33 4.36
C LYS A 325 -6.97 -3.58 3.33
N SER A 326 -8.11 -2.92 3.54
CA SER A 326 -9.27 -3.02 2.66
C SER A 326 -9.00 -2.36 1.31
N LEU A 327 -9.52 -2.96 0.26
CA LEU A 327 -9.45 -2.47 -1.11
C LEU A 327 -10.79 -1.87 -1.55
N ASP A 328 -10.73 -0.75 -2.24
CA ASP A 328 -11.82 -0.18 -3.00
C ASP A 328 -11.23 0.39 -4.30
N LEU A 329 -11.15 -0.47 -5.33
CA LEU A 329 -10.50 -0.15 -6.59
C LEU A 329 -11.49 -0.20 -7.73
N LYS A 330 -11.23 0.63 -8.72
CA LYS A 330 -11.88 0.61 -10.03
C LYS A 330 -10.86 0.21 -11.09
N LEU A 331 -11.15 -0.85 -11.81
CA LEU A 331 -10.38 -1.29 -12.98
C LEU A 331 -11.16 -0.92 -14.24
N VAL A 332 -10.46 -0.35 -15.19
CA VAL A 332 -11.01 0.03 -16.51
C VAL A 332 -10.21 -0.70 -17.58
N LEU A 333 -10.91 -1.50 -18.37
CA LEU A 333 -10.35 -2.35 -19.42
C LEU A 333 -10.93 -1.93 -20.78
N PRO A 334 -10.20 -1.15 -21.57
CA PRO A 334 -10.57 -0.92 -22.97
C PRO A 334 -10.27 -2.21 -23.76
N ILE A 335 -11.34 -2.87 -24.22
CA ILE A 335 -11.23 -4.12 -24.99
C ILE A 335 -10.85 -3.77 -26.44
N PRO A 336 -9.74 -4.31 -26.97
CA PRO A 336 -9.32 -4.05 -28.36
C PRO A 336 -10.40 -4.46 -29.36
N ALA A 337 -10.63 -3.66 -30.39
CA ALA A 337 -11.66 -3.92 -31.40
C ALA A 337 -11.32 -5.14 -32.28
N ASP A 338 -10.05 -5.52 -32.36
CA ASP A 338 -9.54 -6.65 -33.13
C ASP A 338 -9.54 -7.98 -32.34
N LEU A 339 -10.13 -7.99 -31.13
CA LEU A 339 -10.22 -9.20 -30.32
C LEU A 339 -11.09 -10.22 -31.04
N ARG A 340 -10.47 -11.30 -31.48
CA ARG A 340 -11.05 -12.26 -32.43
C ARG A 340 -12.29 -12.98 -31.92
N GLN A 341 -13.14 -13.22 -32.89
CA GLN A 341 -14.46 -13.77 -33.01
C GLN A 341 -14.63 -15.24 -32.60
N ASP A 342 -13.58 -15.93 -32.19
CA ASP A 342 -13.65 -17.35 -31.82
C ASP A 342 -14.46 -17.60 -30.51
N ARG A 343 -14.77 -16.52 -29.79
CA ARG A 343 -15.61 -16.56 -28.60
C ARG A 343 -16.65 -15.45 -28.66
N PRO A 344 -17.93 -15.78 -28.87
CA PRO A 344 -18.98 -14.79 -29.15
C PRO A 344 -19.13 -13.71 -28.06
N LEU A 345 -18.90 -14.04 -26.78
CA LEU A 345 -18.96 -13.08 -25.68
C LEU A 345 -17.79 -12.06 -25.74
N LEU A 346 -16.58 -12.48 -26.11
CA LEU A 346 -15.44 -11.56 -26.26
C LEU A 346 -15.59 -10.68 -27.51
N ALA A 347 -16.15 -11.23 -28.59
CA ALA A 347 -16.45 -10.48 -29.82
C ALA A 347 -17.48 -9.36 -29.57
N ALA A 348 -18.45 -9.60 -28.71
CA ALA A 348 -19.46 -8.60 -28.35
C ALA A 348 -18.90 -7.49 -27.43
N LEU A 349 -17.78 -7.75 -26.74
CA LEU A 349 -17.06 -6.75 -25.93
C LEU A 349 -16.02 -5.98 -26.75
N ALA A 350 -15.70 -6.42 -27.97
CA ALA A 350 -14.68 -5.78 -28.81
C ALA A 350 -15.01 -4.29 -29.05
N GLY A 351 -14.04 -3.43 -28.82
CA GLY A 351 -14.17 -1.97 -28.92
C GLY A 351 -14.94 -1.29 -27.77
N LYS A 352 -15.43 -2.06 -26.79
CA LYS A 352 -16.10 -1.50 -25.60
C LYS A 352 -15.11 -1.35 -24.43
N THR A 353 -15.44 -0.45 -23.51
CA THR A 353 -14.69 -0.31 -22.23
C THR A 353 -15.48 -1.02 -21.13
N VAL A 354 -14.83 -1.96 -20.47
CA VAL A 354 -15.38 -2.70 -19.34
C VAL A 354 -14.86 -2.08 -18.05
N SER A 355 -15.73 -1.78 -17.10
CA SER A 355 -15.37 -1.32 -15.75
C SER A 355 -15.71 -2.40 -14.73
N MET A 356 -14.79 -2.60 -13.78
CA MET A 356 -14.97 -3.56 -12.68
C MET A 356 -14.52 -2.92 -11.37
N GLY A 357 -15.20 -3.26 -10.28
CA GLY A 357 -14.77 -2.95 -8.93
C GLY A 357 -13.88 -4.07 -8.36
N VAL A 358 -12.94 -3.71 -7.47
CA VAL A 358 -12.23 -4.68 -6.65
C VAL A 358 -12.39 -4.27 -5.20
N ALA A 359 -12.93 -5.18 -4.41
CA ALA A 359 -13.12 -5.03 -2.97
C ALA A 359 -12.36 -6.14 -2.22
N GLY A 360 -12.52 -6.20 -0.90
CA GLY A 360 -11.85 -7.19 -0.06
C GLY A 360 -10.59 -6.66 0.59
N LYS A 361 -9.60 -7.51 0.83
CA LYS A 361 -8.31 -7.14 1.42
C LYS A 361 -7.18 -7.22 0.42
N LEU A 362 -6.06 -6.56 0.73
CA LEU A 362 -4.88 -6.51 -0.13
C LEU A 362 -4.36 -7.90 -0.51
N GLY A 363 -4.37 -8.88 0.42
CA GLY A 363 -3.99 -10.28 0.16
C GLY A 363 -5.13 -11.16 -0.38
N GLU A 364 -6.40 -10.71 -0.30
CA GLU A 364 -7.58 -11.47 -0.71
C GLU A 364 -8.55 -10.58 -1.50
N PRO A 365 -8.16 -10.08 -2.68
CA PRO A 365 -8.98 -9.21 -3.49
C PRO A 365 -10.18 -9.96 -4.09
N GLN A 366 -11.34 -9.32 -4.12
CA GLN A 366 -12.56 -9.83 -4.72
C GLN A 366 -12.98 -8.91 -5.86
N VAL A 367 -13.15 -9.48 -7.06
CA VAL A 367 -13.64 -8.73 -8.22
C VAL A 367 -15.16 -8.63 -8.13
N VAL A 368 -15.66 -7.41 -8.21
CA VAL A 368 -17.09 -7.10 -8.22
C VAL A 368 -17.45 -6.47 -9.57
N PHE A 369 -18.30 -7.12 -10.34
CA PHE A 369 -18.72 -6.55 -11.61
C PHE A 369 -19.72 -5.42 -11.38
N ASP A 370 -19.42 -4.27 -11.95
CA ASP A 370 -20.41 -3.21 -12.14
C ASP A 370 -21.45 -3.71 -13.14
N GLY A 371 -22.74 -3.42 -12.93
CA GLY A 371 -23.86 -3.95 -13.70
C GLY A 371 -23.76 -3.84 -15.23
N SER A 372 -22.75 -3.13 -15.74
CA SER A 372 -22.43 -2.98 -17.16
C SER A 372 -22.17 -4.31 -17.89
N ILE A 373 -21.50 -5.28 -17.24
CA ILE A 373 -21.28 -6.61 -17.86
C ILE A 373 -22.58 -7.40 -17.94
N GLY A 374 -23.46 -7.28 -16.92
CA GLY A 374 -24.77 -7.90 -16.94
C GLY A 374 -25.65 -7.37 -18.09
N GLN A 375 -25.55 -6.07 -18.38
CA GLN A 375 -26.25 -5.46 -19.52
C GLN A 375 -25.68 -5.94 -20.85
N VAL A 376 -24.36 -5.94 -21.01
CA VAL A 376 -23.69 -6.44 -22.23
C VAL A 376 -23.93 -7.94 -22.43
N ALA A 377 -23.85 -8.76 -21.38
CA ALA A 377 -24.19 -10.18 -21.45
C ALA A 377 -25.67 -10.38 -21.83
N GLY A 378 -26.56 -9.54 -21.32
CA GLY A 378 -27.98 -9.54 -21.71
C GLY A 378 -28.24 -9.11 -23.15
N GLU A 379 -27.48 -8.13 -23.66
CA GLU A 379 -27.52 -7.73 -25.06
C GLU A 379 -27.03 -8.83 -25.98
N VAL A 380 -25.89 -9.46 -25.62
CA VAL A 380 -25.32 -10.59 -26.39
C VAL A 380 -26.24 -11.79 -26.39
N ALA A 381 -26.84 -12.11 -25.23
CA ALA A 381 -27.82 -13.20 -25.16
C ALA A 381 -29.07 -12.90 -26.02
N ARG A 382 -29.54 -11.66 -26.07
CA ARG A 382 -30.61 -11.25 -26.97
C ARG A 382 -30.22 -11.34 -28.45
N GLU A 383 -29.03 -10.83 -28.81
CA GLU A 383 -28.53 -10.89 -30.19
C GLU A 383 -28.30 -12.33 -30.67
N LEU A 384 -27.81 -13.22 -29.78
CA LEU A 384 -27.70 -14.65 -30.08
C LEU A 384 -29.09 -15.30 -30.22
N LEU A 385 -30.06 -14.96 -29.35
CA LEU A 385 -31.43 -15.43 -29.45
C LEU A 385 -32.11 -14.92 -30.73
N ASP A 386 -31.86 -13.67 -31.10
CA ASP A 386 -32.41 -13.11 -32.36
C ASP A 386 -31.79 -13.74 -33.59
N ARG A 387 -30.48 -14.05 -33.58
CA ARG A 387 -29.83 -14.85 -34.64
C ARG A 387 -30.37 -16.26 -34.73
N VAL A 388 -30.64 -16.91 -33.60
CA VAL A 388 -31.24 -18.25 -33.57
C VAL A 388 -32.71 -18.19 -34.00
N ARG A 389 -33.43 -17.15 -33.64
CA ARG A 389 -34.82 -16.93 -34.08
C ARG A 389 -34.94 -16.39 -35.48
N GLY A 390 -33.95 -15.59 -35.95
CA GLY A 390 -33.89 -15.03 -37.32
C GLY A 390 -33.17 -15.92 -38.33
N GLY A 391 -32.61 -17.07 -37.90
CA GLY A 391 -32.06 -18.14 -38.73
C GLY A 391 -33.21 -18.76 -39.57
N GLY A 392 -33.49 -18.08 -40.65
CA GLY A 392 -34.64 -18.17 -41.52
C GLY A 392 -35.03 -19.56 -41.91
N VAL A 393 -36.33 -19.75 -41.93
CA VAL A 393 -36.99 -20.64 -42.88
C VAL A 393 -36.53 -20.20 -44.28
N PRO A 394 -35.86 -21.07 -45.05
CA PRO A 394 -35.57 -20.74 -46.44
C PRO A 394 -36.89 -20.48 -47.15
N PRO A 395 -36.98 -19.49 -48.06
CA PRO A 395 -38.20 -19.23 -48.79
C PRO A 395 -38.67 -20.51 -49.47
N ALA A 396 -39.95 -20.88 -49.28
CA ALA A 396 -40.58 -22.03 -49.91
C ALA A 396 -40.29 -22.01 -51.41
N ALA A 397 -39.62 -23.03 -51.88
CA ALA A 397 -39.40 -23.21 -53.34
C ALA A 397 -40.73 -23.27 -54.04
N ALA A 398 -40.84 -22.53 -55.15
CA ALA A 398 -41.96 -22.49 -56.00
C ALA A 398 -42.33 -23.93 -56.50
N PRO A 399 -43.63 -24.27 -56.62
CA PRO A 399 -44.09 -25.57 -57.08
C PRO A 399 -43.92 -25.67 -58.59
N GLY A 400 -43.13 -26.62 -59.07
CA GLY A 400 -43.08 -26.93 -60.48
C GLY A 400 -41.77 -27.58 -61.00
N GLY A 401 -41.62 -28.89 -60.77
CA GLY A 401 -40.63 -29.70 -61.45
C GLY A 401 -40.87 -31.21 -61.21
N PRO A 402 -40.78 -32.09 -62.25
CA PRO A 402 -41.23 -33.47 -62.12
C PRO A 402 -40.30 -34.31 -61.27
N ALA A 403 -40.91 -35.26 -60.53
CA ALA A 403 -40.27 -36.16 -59.58
C ALA A 403 -39.27 -37.07 -60.25
N ALA A 404 -38.06 -37.14 -59.69
CA ALA A 404 -37.06 -38.17 -59.95
C ALA A 404 -37.27 -39.38 -58.99
N PRO A 405 -36.97 -40.61 -59.44
CA PRO A 405 -37.25 -41.84 -58.67
C PRO A 405 -36.41 -42.02 -57.43
N PRO A 406 -36.88 -42.78 -56.39
CA PRO A 406 -36.21 -42.95 -55.13
C PRO A 406 -35.00 -43.88 -55.24
N VAL A 407 -33.85 -43.43 -54.70
CA VAL A 407 -32.68 -44.25 -54.46
C VAL A 407 -32.77 -44.84 -53.04
N PRO A 408 -32.64 -46.15 -52.84
CA PRO A 408 -32.70 -46.77 -51.51
C PRO A 408 -31.35 -46.79 -50.83
N GLY A 409 -31.35 -46.31 -49.54
CA GLY A 409 -30.35 -46.68 -48.56
C GLY A 409 -29.19 -45.73 -48.32
N LEU A 410 -29.43 -44.75 -47.47
CA LEU A 410 -28.44 -44.21 -46.51
C LEU A 410 -29.20 -43.57 -45.36
N GLY A 411 -28.92 -44.06 -44.16
CA GLY A 411 -29.59 -43.69 -42.93
C GLY A 411 -29.45 -42.19 -42.62
N ALA A 412 -30.46 -41.60 -42.12
CA ALA A 412 -30.50 -40.20 -41.64
C ALA A 412 -29.54 -40.03 -40.48
N PRO A 413 -28.68 -38.98 -40.49
CA PRO A 413 -27.99 -38.58 -39.25
C PRO A 413 -28.98 -37.88 -38.33
N ALA A 414 -28.92 -38.27 -37.05
CA ALA A 414 -29.70 -37.67 -35.96
C ALA A 414 -29.41 -36.16 -35.83
N PRO A 415 -30.34 -35.32 -35.43
CA PRO A 415 -30.13 -33.91 -35.17
C PRO A 415 -29.33 -33.75 -33.89
N ALA A 416 -28.04 -33.55 -33.98
CA ALA A 416 -27.19 -33.12 -32.86
C ALA A 416 -27.06 -31.60 -32.91
N GLY A 417 -27.56 -30.90 -31.92
CA GLY A 417 -27.21 -29.50 -31.72
C GLY A 417 -28.20 -28.57 -30.99
N GLY A 418 -29.39 -29.02 -30.64
CA GLY A 418 -30.37 -28.16 -29.94
C GLY A 418 -30.22 -28.11 -28.43
N ASP A 419 -29.81 -29.22 -27.85
CA ASP A 419 -29.87 -29.35 -26.37
C ASP A 419 -28.63 -28.80 -25.66
N ALA A 420 -27.48 -28.76 -26.27
CA ALA A 420 -26.25 -28.26 -25.64
C ALA A 420 -26.27 -26.73 -25.35
N VAL A 421 -26.97 -25.97 -26.17
CA VAL A 421 -27.11 -24.49 -25.96
C VAL A 421 -28.14 -24.21 -24.88
N ALA A 422 -29.22 -25.01 -24.82
CA ALA A 422 -30.23 -24.88 -23.78
C ALA A 422 -29.68 -25.28 -22.40
N ASP A 423 -28.81 -26.28 -22.32
CA ASP A 423 -28.13 -26.70 -21.08
C ASP A 423 -27.12 -25.66 -20.59
N ILE A 424 -26.37 -25.01 -21.48
CA ILE A 424 -25.42 -23.94 -21.10
C ILE A 424 -26.17 -22.70 -20.60
N VAL A 425 -27.26 -22.29 -21.24
CA VAL A 425 -28.06 -21.15 -20.83
C VAL A 425 -28.82 -21.44 -19.53
N GLY A 426 -29.35 -22.68 -19.39
CA GLY A 426 -29.98 -23.14 -18.16
C GLY A 426 -29.01 -23.16 -16.97
N GLY A 427 -27.79 -23.65 -17.17
CA GLY A 427 -26.74 -23.69 -16.14
C GLY A 427 -26.31 -22.29 -15.66
N VAL A 428 -26.22 -21.31 -16.54
CA VAL A 428 -25.87 -19.93 -16.18
C VAL A 428 -27.01 -19.23 -15.42
N ILE A 429 -28.26 -19.46 -15.81
CA ILE A 429 -29.42 -18.89 -15.13
C ILE A 429 -29.59 -19.50 -13.73
N ASP A 430 -29.39 -20.81 -13.58
CA ASP A 430 -29.48 -21.49 -12.28
C ASP A 430 -28.35 -21.07 -11.34
N GLU A 431 -27.15 -20.84 -11.85
CA GLU A 431 -26.03 -20.35 -11.04
C GLU A 431 -26.22 -18.90 -10.60
N LEU A 432 -26.75 -18.02 -11.46
CA LEU A 432 -27.13 -16.66 -11.08
C LEU A 432 -28.27 -16.62 -10.07
N ALA A 433 -29.25 -17.53 -10.18
CA ALA A 433 -30.34 -17.67 -9.21
C ALA A 433 -29.85 -18.17 -7.85
N ARG A 434 -28.91 -19.14 -7.82
CA ARG A 434 -28.28 -19.63 -6.58
C ARG A 434 -27.47 -18.55 -5.88
N ARG A 435 -26.68 -17.78 -6.61
CA ARG A 435 -25.92 -16.66 -6.03
C ARG A 435 -26.80 -15.52 -5.51
N ARG A 436 -27.96 -15.33 -6.11
CA ARG A 436 -28.91 -14.32 -5.62
C ARG A 436 -29.63 -14.79 -4.35
N ALA A 437 -29.95 -16.08 -4.22
CA ALA A 437 -30.53 -16.66 -3.02
C ALA A 437 -29.56 -16.74 -1.84
N ALA A 438 -28.27 -16.83 -2.10
CA ALA A 438 -27.23 -16.83 -1.07
C ALA A 438 -26.90 -15.44 -0.50
N ARG A 439 -27.49 -14.36 -1.05
CA ARG A 439 -27.31 -12.96 -0.63
C ARG A 439 -28.53 -12.36 0.09
N GLN A 440 -29.59 -13.13 0.24
CA GLN A 440 -30.75 -12.83 1.10
C GLN A 440 -30.70 -13.65 2.39
#